data_f1b2ce17b43f6aa56391a9d4b8e8c901
#
_entry.id   f1b2ce17b43f6aa56391a9d4b8e8c901
#
_cell.length_a   1.000
_cell.length_b   1.000
_cell.length_c   1.000
_cell.angle_alpha   90.00
_cell.angle_beta   90.00
_cell.angle_gamma   90.00
#
_symmetry.space_group_name_H-M   'P 1'
#
loop_
_entity.id
_entity.type
_entity.pdbx_description
1 polymer ?
#
loop_
_entity_poly.entity_id
_entity_poly.type
_entity_poly.pdbx_seq_one_letter_code
_entity_poly.pdbx_strand_id
1 'polypeptide(L)'
;MKIRLVLAALIVAVTFLTVEFISAESEKKMNEQTIKNLSTAMHGEAFAYAKYLLFAEHARQNGNIKVADLFESAAKTERFEHFSEEAQLAGSVGSDSDNLKDAIKGESYETETMYREFAQQAKQAGDQEAAKRFEEIRLDEAKHRDAFNAALSDLKK
;
A
#
# COMPACT_ATOMS: atom_id res chain seq x y z
N MET A 1 56.35 -55.66 43.35
CA MET A 1 55.97 -54.31 43.60
C MET A 1 55.69 -53.63 42.26
N LYS A 2 54.38 -53.49 41.85
CA LYS A 2 54.00 -53.04 40.52
C LYS A 2 53.46 -51.63 40.65
N ILE A 3 54.17 -50.68 40.11
CA ILE A 3 53.81 -49.29 40.04
C ILE A 3 52.87 -49.15 38.84
N ARG A 4 51.61 -48.77 39.09
CA ARG A 4 50.65 -48.42 38.06
C ARG A 4 50.72 -46.89 37.78
N LEU A 5 51.17 -46.58 36.58
CA LEU A 5 51.11 -45.20 36.05
C LEU A 5 49.67 -44.92 35.61
N VAL A 6 49.03 -43.93 36.23
CA VAL A 6 47.76 -43.42 35.80
C VAL A 6 48.03 -42.21 34.91
N LEU A 7 47.77 -42.36 33.61
CA LEU A 7 47.87 -41.28 32.64
C LEU A 7 46.53 -40.54 32.69
N ALA A 8 46.53 -39.34 33.22
CA ALA A 8 45.40 -38.44 33.14
C ALA A 8 45.41 -37.69 31.80
N ALA A 9 44.53 -38.05 30.91
CA ALA A 9 44.33 -37.33 29.65
C ALA A 9 43.55 -36.05 29.90
N LEU A 10 44.18 -34.91 29.76
CA LEU A 10 43.57 -33.60 29.80
C LEU A 10 42.93 -33.32 28.45
N ILE A 11 41.60 -33.43 28.35
CA ILE A 11 40.86 -33.04 27.17
C ILE A 11 40.62 -31.52 27.28
N VAL A 12 41.38 -30.74 26.50
CA VAL A 12 41.13 -29.33 26.31
C VAL A 12 40.04 -29.19 25.25
N ALA A 13 38.82 -28.93 25.69
CA ALA A 13 37.74 -28.58 24.79
C ALA A 13 37.95 -27.15 24.31
N VAL A 14 38.48 -27.00 23.11
CA VAL A 14 38.53 -25.71 22.41
C VAL A 14 37.14 -25.45 21.83
N THR A 15 36.32 -24.69 22.54
CA THR A 15 35.08 -24.16 21.99
C THR A 15 35.42 -23.05 21.00
N PHE A 16 35.33 -23.36 19.71
CA PHE A 16 35.33 -22.34 18.68
C PHE A 16 34.01 -21.55 18.80
N LEU A 17 34.08 -20.36 19.38
CA LEU A 17 33.04 -19.36 19.22
C LEU A 17 33.11 -18.88 17.76
N THR A 18 32.33 -19.47 16.89
CA THR A 18 32.03 -18.87 15.58
C THR A 18 31.15 -17.65 15.84
N VAL A 19 31.80 -16.50 15.90
CA VAL A 19 31.07 -15.22 15.79
C VAL A 19 30.60 -15.15 14.35
N GLU A 20 29.36 -15.56 14.12
CA GLU A 20 28.68 -15.24 12.87
C GLU A 20 28.57 -13.70 12.82
N PHE A 21 29.44 -13.09 12.04
CA PHE A 21 29.22 -11.76 11.54
C PHE A 21 27.96 -11.83 10.67
N ILE A 22 26.79 -11.61 11.27
CA ILE A 22 25.62 -11.21 10.53
C ILE A 22 26.00 -9.85 9.95
N SER A 23 26.52 -9.88 8.72
CA SER A 23 26.63 -8.69 7.90
C SER A 23 25.21 -8.14 7.80
N ALA A 24 24.92 -7.09 8.54
CA ALA A 24 23.74 -6.28 8.29
C ALA A 24 23.97 -5.69 6.88
N GLU A 25 23.46 -6.40 5.88
CA GLU A 25 23.32 -5.88 4.53
C GLU A 25 22.49 -4.62 4.72
N SER A 26 23.13 -3.46 4.64
CA SER A 26 22.41 -2.19 4.75
C SER A 26 21.40 -2.25 3.61
N GLU A 27 20.11 -2.33 3.94
CA GLU A 27 19.05 -2.27 2.95
C GLU A 27 19.33 -1.06 2.08
N LYS A 28 19.73 -1.34 0.83
CA LYS A 28 20.11 -0.30 -0.11
C LYS A 28 18.86 0.55 -0.37
N LYS A 29 18.80 1.72 0.23
CA LYS A 29 17.68 2.64 0.06
C LYS A 29 17.40 2.83 -1.43
N MET A 30 16.17 2.58 -1.83
CA MET A 30 15.75 2.72 -3.21
C MET A 30 16.02 4.15 -3.72
N ASN A 31 16.40 4.27 -4.99
CA ASN A 31 16.64 5.56 -5.62
C ASN A 31 15.34 6.40 -5.67
N GLU A 32 15.43 7.69 -5.42
CA GLU A 32 14.27 8.60 -5.39
C GLU A 32 13.45 8.59 -6.69
N GLN A 33 14.12 8.48 -7.85
CA GLN A 33 13.42 8.37 -9.12
C GLN A 33 12.63 7.06 -9.23
N THR A 34 13.19 5.97 -8.72
CA THR A 34 12.49 4.67 -8.69
C THR A 34 11.25 4.73 -7.79
N ILE A 35 11.35 5.39 -6.62
CA ILE A 35 10.21 5.61 -5.73
C ILE A 35 9.10 6.42 -6.43
N LYS A 36 9.46 7.49 -7.14
CA LYS A 36 8.51 8.28 -7.93
C LYS A 36 7.87 7.47 -9.05
N ASN A 37 8.66 6.65 -9.74
CA ASN A 37 8.16 5.77 -10.80
C ASN A 37 7.15 4.77 -10.25
N LEU A 38 7.45 4.09 -9.12
CA LEU A 38 6.53 3.17 -8.45
C LEU A 38 5.22 3.88 -8.04
N SER A 39 5.32 5.06 -7.45
CA SER A 39 4.13 5.84 -7.09
C SER A 39 3.27 6.16 -8.33
N THR A 40 3.90 6.57 -9.43
CA THR A 40 3.19 6.89 -10.68
C THR A 40 2.54 5.64 -11.27
N ALA A 41 3.26 4.52 -11.30
CA ALA A 41 2.76 3.25 -11.82
C ALA A 41 1.56 2.77 -10.99
N MET A 42 1.69 2.69 -9.66
CA MET A 42 0.59 2.32 -8.76
C MET A 42 -0.68 3.16 -8.95
N HIS A 43 -0.56 4.48 -9.19
CA HIS A 43 -1.71 5.32 -9.52
C HIS A 43 -2.34 4.93 -10.87
N GLY A 44 -1.51 4.61 -11.86
CA GLY A 44 -1.96 4.13 -13.17
C GLY A 44 -2.74 2.83 -13.06
N GLU A 45 -2.18 1.84 -12.34
CA GLU A 45 -2.79 0.51 -12.18
C GLU A 45 -4.09 0.57 -11.35
N ALA A 46 -4.11 1.35 -10.28
CA ALA A 46 -5.32 1.56 -9.49
C ALA A 46 -6.44 2.21 -10.32
N PHE A 47 -6.09 3.21 -11.15
CA PHE A 47 -7.05 3.86 -12.05
C PHE A 47 -7.50 2.94 -13.17
N ALA A 48 -6.58 2.16 -13.77
CA ALA A 48 -6.90 1.17 -14.79
C ALA A 48 -7.86 0.10 -14.25
N TYR A 49 -7.57 -0.44 -13.07
CA TYR A 49 -8.43 -1.38 -12.37
C TYR A 49 -9.87 -0.88 -12.25
N ALA A 50 -10.04 0.29 -11.65
CA ALA A 50 -11.38 0.85 -11.42
C ALA A 50 -12.11 1.15 -12.76
N LYS A 51 -11.39 1.71 -13.73
CA LYS A 51 -11.92 2.03 -15.06
C LYS A 51 -12.33 0.78 -15.84
N TYR A 52 -11.53 -0.29 -15.80
CA TYR A 52 -11.84 -1.51 -16.51
C TYR A 52 -13.07 -2.23 -15.94
N LEU A 53 -13.30 -2.14 -14.63
CA LEU A 53 -14.55 -2.65 -14.05
C LEU A 53 -15.78 -1.91 -14.57
N LEU A 54 -15.71 -0.57 -14.71
CA LEU A 54 -16.79 0.21 -15.33
C LEU A 54 -17.00 -0.16 -16.81
N PHE A 55 -15.92 -0.40 -17.55
CA PHE A 55 -16.01 -0.83 -18.95
C PHE A 55 -16.61 -2.25 -19.07
N ALA A 56 -16.25 -3.16 -18.17
CA ALA A 56 -16.83 -4.50 -18.11
C ALA A 56 -18.34 -4.45 -17.84
N GLU A 57 -18.74 -3.65 -16.85
CA GLU A 57 -20.16 -3.45 -16.53
C GLU A 57 -20.94 -2.91 -17.74
N HIS A 58 -20.44 -1.87 -18.39
CA HIS A 58 -21.06 -1.31 -19.61
C HIS A 58 -21.15 -2.34 -20.74
N ALA A 59 -20.09 -3.09 -20.99
CA ALA A 59 -20.08 -4.12 -22.01
C ALA A 59 -21.11 -5.23 -21.70
N ARG A 60 -21.25 -5.61 -20.45
CA ARG A 60 -22.21 -6.62 -19.99
C ARG A 60 -23.66 -6.14 -20.16
N GLN A 61 -23.94 -4.88 -19.82
CA GLN A 61 -25.25 -4.27 -20.04
C GLN A 61 -25.65 -4.23 -21.53
N ASN A 62 -24.67 -4.11 -22.43
CA ASN A 62 -24.87 -4.13 -23.88
C ASN A 62 -24.83 -5.55 -24.51
N GLY A 63 -24.76 -6.62 -23.69
CA GLY A 63 -24.71 -7.99 -24.16
C GLY A 63 -23.35 -8.44 -24.73
N ASN A 64 -22.31 -7.62 -24.65
CA ASN A 64 -20.97 -7.90 -25.13
C ASN A 64 -20.15 -8.68 -24.10
N ILE A 65 -20.59 -9.88 -23.76
CA ILE A 65 -20.04 -10.70 -22.65
C ILE A 65 -18.53 -10.93 -22.80
N LYS A 66 -18.04 -11.27 -24.00
CA LYS A 66 -16.61 -11.51 -24.23
C LYS A 66 -15.75 -10.26 -23.96
N VAL A 67 -16.28 -9.08 -24.27
CA VAL A 67 -15.60 -7.81 -24.00
C VAL A 67 -15.61 -7.52 -22.50
N ALA A 68 -16.73 -7.81 -21.83
CA ALA A 68 -16.82 -7.68 -20.38
C ALA A 68 -15.79 -8.60 -19.67
N ASP A 69 -15.74 -9.88 -20.06
CA ASP A 69 -14.80 -10.84 -19.49
C ASP A 69 -13.34 -10.44 -19.71
N LEU A 70 -13.02 -9.84 -20.88
CA LEU A 70 -11.68 -9.32 -21.16
C LEU A 70 -11.30 -8.18 -20.20
N PHE A 71 -12.20 -7.20 -19.99
CA PHE A 71 -11.95 -6.11 -19.07
C PHE A 71 -11.87 -6.56 -17.61
N GLU A 72 -12.70 -7.52 -17.19
CA GLU A 72 -12.62 -8.10 -15.85
C GLU A 72 -11.30 -8.84 -15.62
N SER A 73 -10.82 -9.57 -16.63
CA SER A 73 -9.52 -10.25 -16.57
C SER A 73 -8.37 -9.25 -16.45
N ALA A 74 -8.36 -8.21 -17.29
CA ALA A 74 -7.36 -7.16 -17.22
C ALA A 74 -7.39 -6.46 -15.85
N ALA A 75 -8.57 -6.07 -15.35
CA ALA A 75 -8.72 -5.46 -14.04
C ALA A 75 -8.11 -6.31 -12.92
N LYS A 76 -8.28 -7.64 -12.97
CA LYS A 76 -7.66 -8.53 -11.98
C LYS A 76 -6.15 -8.49 -12.03
N THR A 77 -5.55 -8.48 -13.21
CA THR A 77 -4.10 -8.34 -13.39
C THR A 77 -3.60 -7.01 -12.80
N GLU A 78 -4.23 -5.88 -13.15
CA GLU A 78 -3.83 -4.57 -12.64
C GLU A 78 -3.87 -4.52 -11.11
N ARG A 79 -4.92 -5.09 -10.46
CA ARG A 79 -5.06 -5.03 -9.00
C ARG A 79 -4.17 -6.03 -8.27
N PHE A 80 -4.14 -7.29 -8.73
CA PHE A 80 -3.60 -8.41 -7.93
C PHE A 80 -2.17 -8.79 -8.31
N GLU A 81 -1.71 -8.37 -9.47
CA GLU A 81 -0.34 -8.56 -9.92
C GLU A 81 0.39 -7.20 -9.89
N HIS A 82 0.17 -6.34 -10.86
CA HIS A 82 0.95 -5.10 -11.03
C HIS A 82 0.92 -4.21 -9.78
N PHE A 83 -0.23 -3.71 -9.37
CA PHE A 83 -0.34 -2.84 -8.19
C PHE A 83 0.20 -3.48 -6.92
N SER A 84 -0.09 -4.79 -6.71
CA SER A 84 0.34 -5.49 -5.49
C SER A 84 1.86 -5.65 -5.43
N GLU A 85 2.49 -5.99 -6.55
CA GLU A 85 3.95 -6.16 -6.64
C GLU A 85 4.66 -4.81 -6.47
N GLU A 86 4.17 -3.76 -7.10
CA GLU A 86 4.69 -2.40 -6.98
C GLU A 86 4.54 -1.85 -5.56
N ALA A 87 3.38 -2.08 -4.93
CA ALA A 87 3.11 -1.69 -3.55
C ALA A 87 4.05 -2.41 -2.56
N GLN A 88 4.34 -3.69 -2.82
CA GLN A 88 5.30 -4.45 -2.03
C GLN A 88 6.72 -3.89 -2.20
N LEU A 89 7.15 -3.61 -3.43
CA LEU A 89 8.45 -3.00 -3.72
C LEU A 89 8.59 -1.62 -3.08
N ALA A 90 7.52 -0.83 -3.10
CA ALA A 90 7.49 0.51 -2.51
C ALA A 90 7.38 0.50 -0.98
N GLY A 91 7.12 -0.65 -0.34
CA GLY A 91 6.84 -0.73 1.08
C GLY A 91 5.60 0.05 1.49
N SER A 92 4.57 0.10 0.61
CA SER A 92 3.39 0.95 0.80
C SER A 92 2.42 0.42 1.87
N VAL A 93 2.61 -0.81 2.33
CA VAL A 93 1.78 -1.41 3.38
C VAL A 93 2.65 -1.64 4.61
N GLY A 94 2.37 -0.89 5.67
CA GLY A 94 3.07 -0.96 6.95
C GLY A 94 2.23 -1.64 8.04
N SER A 95 2.47 -1.26 9.29
CA SER A 95 1.62 -1.67 10.40
C SER A 95 0.22 -1.06 10.28
N ASP A 96 -0.79 -1.67 10.92
CA ASP A 96 -2.16 -1.12 10.93
C ASP A 96 -2.17 0.34 11.39
N SER A 97 -1.36 0.68 12.40
CA SER A 97 -1.21 2.06 12.88
C SER A 97 -0.66 3.00 11.80
N ASP A 98 0.32 2.55 11.01
CA ASP A 98 0.92 3.38 9.97
C ASP A 98 -0.01 3.49 8.76
N ASN A 99 -0.68 2.41 8.38
CA ASN A 99 -1.69 2.41 7.32
C ASN A 99 -2.85 3.36 7.66
N LEU A 100 -3.34 3.34 8.92
CA LEU A 100 -4.38 4.27 9.36
C LEU A 100 -3.93 5.73 9.36
N LYS A 101 -2.70 6.01 9.77
CA LYS A 101 -2.15 7.39 9.70
C LYS A 101 -2.04 7.88 8.26
N ASP A 102 -1.62 7.02 7.34
CA ASP A 102 -1.52 7.38 5.92
C ASP A 102 -2.91 7.64 5.33
N ALA A 103 -3.88 6.75 5.59
CA ALA A 103 -5.26 6.96 5.21
C ALA A 103 -5.83 8.28 5.76
N ILE A 104 -5.69 8.55 7.07
CA ILE A 104 -6.14 9.81 7.69
C ILE A 104 -5.53 11.03 6.99
N LYS A 105 -4.27 10.96 6.61
CA LYS A 105 -3.59 12.05 5.90
C LYS A 105 -4.20 12.28 4.52
N GLY A 106 -4.47 11.20 3.77
CA GLY A 106 -5.12 11.25 2.46
C GLY A 106 -6.52 11.89 2.56
N GLU A 107 -7.38 11.31 3.40
CA GLU A 107 -8.76 11.79 3.61
C GLU A 107 -8.82 13.24 4.13
N SER A 108 -7.86 13.63 4.97
CA SER A 108 -7.76 15.02 5.44
C SER A 108 -7.45 15.98 4.29
N TYR A 109 -6.50 15.64 3.42
CA TYR A 109 -6.18 16.43 2.25
C TYR A 109 -7.37 16.52 1.27
N GLU A 110 -8.06 15.41 1.03
CA GLU A 110 -9.22 15.36 0.16
C GLU A 110 -10.38 16.21 0.71
N THR A 111 -10.63 16.10 2.02
CA THR A 111 -11.69 16.87 2.70
C THR A 111 -11.40 18.37 2.79
N GLU A 112 -10.18 18.71 3.22
CA GLU A 112 -9.86 20.09 3.64
C GLU A 112 -9.33 20.95 2.49
N THR A 113 -8.77 20.32 1.45
CA THR A 113 -8.11 20.99 0.34
C THR A 113 -8.74 20.61 -1.00
N MET A 114 -8.52 19.38 -1.45
CA MET A 114 -8.75 18.97 -2.82
C MET A 114 -10.22 19.14 -3.27
N TYR A 115 -11.15 18.46 -2.64
CA TYR A 115 -12.56 18.52 -3.07
C TYR A 115 -13.20 19.87 -2.77
N ARG A 116 -12.77 20.58 -1.73
CA ARG A 116 -13.21 21.94 -1.46
C ARG A 116 -12.82 22.88 -2.59
N GLU A 117 -11.58 22.80 -3.04
CA GLU A 117 -11.10 23.63 -4.16
C GLU A 117 -11.77 23.24 -5.47
N PHE A 118 -11.93 21.94 -5.75
CA PHE A 118 -12.62 21.47 -6.95
C PHE A 118 -14.09 21.92 -7.00
N ALA A 119 -14.80 21.83 -5.89
CA ALA A 119 -16.18 22.32 -5.81
C ALA A 119 -16.25 23.84 -6.07
N GLN A 120 -15.32 24.62 -5.51
CA GLN A 120 -15.27 26.06 -5.73
C GLN A 120 -14.93 26.40 -7.19
N GLN A 121 -13.96 25.75 -7.79
CA GLN A 121 -13.54 25.94 -9.19
C GLN A 121 -14.69 25.59 -10.15
N ALA A 122 -15.34 24.44 -9.96
CA ALA A 122 -16.47 24.01 -10.76
C ALA A 122 -17.64 25.00 -10.66
N LYS A 123 -17.93 25.52 -9.46
CA LYS A 123 -18.95 26.55 -9.26
C LYS A 123 -18.62 27.85 -10.00
N GLN A 124 -17.36 28.27 -10.00
CA GLN A 124 -16.89 29.46 -10.72
C GLN A 124 -16.97 29.28 -12.25
N ALA A 125 -16.72 28.04 -12.73
CA ALA A 125 -16.84 27.68 -14.13
C ALA A 125 -18.30 27.53 -14.61
N GLY A 126 -19.25 27.47 -13.71
CA GLY A 126 -20.69 27.26 -14.02
C GLY A 126 -21.11 25.79 -14.04
N ASP A 127 -20.20 24.85 -13.72
CA ASP A 127 -20.43 23.40 -13.71
C ASP A 127 -21.09 22.97 -12.40
N GLN A 128 -22.35 23.39 -12.22
CA GLN A 128 -23.06 23.26 -10.94
C GLN A 128 -23.23 21.79 -10.48
N GLU A 129 -23.44 20.86 -11.39
CA GLU A 129 -23.57 19.43 -11.08
C GLU A 129 -22.25 18.85 -10.57
N ALA A 130 -21.13 19.16 -11.22
CA ALA A 130 -19.81 18.78 -10.77
C ALA A 130 -19.47 19.39 -9.40
N ALA A 131 -19.78 20.67 -9.20
CA ALA A 131 -19.56 21.36 -7.92
C ALA A 131 -20.32 20.68 -6.78
N LYS A 132 -21.60 20.34 -7.01
CA LYS A 132 -22.40 19.59 -6.04
C LYS A 132 -21.80 18.21 -5.76
N ARG A 133 -21.37 17.49 -6.79
CA ARG A 133 -20.79 16.16 -6.63
C ARG A 133 -19.49 16.20 -5.85
N PHE A 134 -18.61 17.16 -6.10
CA PHE A 134 -17.39 17.34 -5.33
C PHE A 134 -17.67 17.64 -3.85
N GLU A 135 -18.69 18.42 -3.55
CA GLU A 135 -19.06 18.69 -2.16
C GLU A 135 -19.65 17.44 -1.47
N GLU A 136 -20.45 16.63 -2.16
CA GLU A 136 -20.95 15.36 -1.64
C GLU A 136 -19.79 14.41 -1.30
N ILE A 137 -18.85 14.23 -2.23
CA ILE A 137 -17.64 13.38 -1.99
C ILE A 137 -16.86 13.94 -0.81
N ARG A 138 -16.60 15.24 -0.75
CA ARG A 138 -15.88 15.88 0.37
C ARG A 138 -16.48 15.51 1.73
N LEU A 139 -17.79 15.43 1.83
CA LEU A 139 -18.48 15.03 3.06
C LEU A 139 -18.34 13.55 3.37
N ASP A 140 -18.22 12.70 2.35
CA ASP A 140 -17.99 11.28 2.54
C ASP A 140 -16.53 11.01 2.99
N GLU A 141 -15.54 11.72 2.40
CA GLU A 141 -14.14 11.60 2.82
C GLU A 141 -13.93 12.11 4.26
N ALA A 142 -14.71 13.10 4.69
CA ALA A 142 -14.71 13.51 6.11
C ALA A 142 -15.16 12.38 7.04
N LYS A 143 -16.14 11.57 6.65
CA LYS A 143 -16.60 10.42 7.42
C LYS A 143 -15.54 9.29 7.46
N HIS A 144 -14.87 9.04 6.31
CA HIS A 144 -13.78 8.06 6.24
C HIS A 144 -12.64 8.48 7.18
N ARG A 145 -12.18 9.73 7.11
CA ARG A 145 -11.19 10.29 8.02
C ARG A 145 -11.55 10.08 9.49
N ASP A 146 -12.78 10.41 9.86
CA ASP A 146 -13.24 10.31 11.24
C ASP A 146 -13.31 8.85 11.71
N ALA A 147 -13.72 7.93 10.83
CA ALA A 147 -13.72 6.49 11.10
C ALA A 147 -12.30 5.95 11.30
N PHE A 148 -11.34 6.33 10.45
CA PHE A 148 -9.94 5.93 10.60
C PHE A 148 -9.30 6.50 11.86
N ASN A 149 -9.63 7.74 12.25
CA ASN A 149 -9.18 8.31 13.53
C ASN A 149 -9.72 7.53 14.73
N ALA A 150 -10.99 7.11 14.70
CA ALA A 150 -11.57 6.28 15.76
C ALA A 150 -10.85 4.93 15.85
N ALA A 151 -10.63 4.25 14.71
CA ALA A 151 -9.90 2.98 14.67
C ALA A 151 -8.46 3.12 15.18
N LEU A 152 -7.75 4.18 14.81
CA LEU A 152 -6.40 4.44 15.31
C LEU A 152 -6.37 4.67 16.83
N SER A 153 -7.39 5.30 17.37
CA SER A 153 -7.54 5.52 18.82
C SER A 153 -7.79 4.20 19.58
N ASP A 154 -8.53 3.28 18.97
CA ASP A 154 -8.82 1.98 19.55
C ASP A 154 -7.62 1.02 19.53
N LEU A 155 -6.76 1.11 18.52
CA LEU A 155 -5.50 0.35 18.47
C LEU A 155 -4.51 0.73 19.59
N LYS A 156 -4.65 1.89 20.22
CA LYS A 156 -3.74 2.38 21.27
C LYS A 156 -4.20 2.00 22.69
N LYS A 157 -5.35 1.35 22.81
CA LYS A 157 -5.92 0.85 24.09
C LYS A 157 -5.46 -0.56 24.38
#